data_7683f66f42b4c7a9dfc980ad7bd927d0
#
_entry.id   7683f66f42b4c7a9dfc980ad7bd927d0
#
_cell.length_a   1.000
_cell.length_b   1.000
_cell.length_c   1.000
_cell.angle_alpha   90.00
_cell.angle_beta   90.00
_cell.angle_gamma   90.00
#
_symmetry.space_group_name_H-M   'P 1'
#
loop_
_entity.id
_entity.type
_entity.pdbx_description
1 polymer ?
#
loop_
_entity_poly.entity_id
_entity_poly.type
_entity_poly.pdbx_seq_one_letter_code
_entity_poly.pdbx_strand_id
1 'polypeptide(L)'
;MKLTILGATGATGTCLTSQALAAGHEVTAVVRDPARLAVPDHPRLRTVTADVMDPASIAPAVEGADAVINAVGPRGTGPTTVVQDSARSIITAMDKTGARRFLQISGSIVADQGESPYMRYLVKPVARRTFLRHVCADMRRAEDEIRASDLDWTIFRPPALTGKAATGKAANGKAANGKAGACRTAVDRNLPHGFTVSRADLAACVLATLADPAAVRHHIAIAS
;
A
#
# COMPACT_ATOMS: atom_id res chain seq x y z
N MET A 1 8.68 10.38 -11.93
CA MET A 1 9.33 9.75 -10.77
C MET A 1 9.68 8.31 -11.10
N LYS A 2 10.72 7.78 -10.48
CA LYS A 2 11.10 6.36 -10.52
C LYS A 2 10.45 5.64 -9.33
N LEU A 3 9.54 4.73 -9.61
CA LEU A 3 8.77 4.02 -8.58
C LEU A 3 9.16 2.54 -8.56
N THR A 4 9.45 1.99 -7.38
CA THR A 4 9.60 0.55 -7.20
C THR A 4 8.34 0.01 -6.54
N ILE A 5 7.66 -0.94 -7.20
CA ILE A 5 6.41 -1.54 -6.73
C ILE A 5 6.65 -3.02 -6.44
N LEU A 6 6.54 -3.38 -5.15
CA LEU A 6 6.58 -4.76 -4.69
C LEU A 6 5.15 -5.31 -4.55
N GLY A 7 4.97 -6.58 -4.93
CA GLY A 7 3.64 -7.17 -5.02
C GLY A 7 2.86 -6.79 -6.29
N ALA A 8 3.57 -6.40 -7.36
CA ALA A 8 3.00 -5.94 -8.63
C ALA A 8 2.08 -6.97 -9.33
N THR A 9 2.26 -8.27 -9.07
CA THR A 9 1.39 -9.35 -9.59
C THR A 9 0.06 -9.51 -8.83
N GLY A 10 -0.12 -8.82 -7.71
CA GLY A 10 -1.37 -8.79 -6.97
C GLY A 10 -2.38 -7.83 -7.59
N ALA A 11 -3.69 -8.00 -7.32
CA ALA A 11 -4.72 -7.16 -7.92
C ALA A 11 -4.54 -5.66 -7.62
N THR A 12 -4.07 -5.29 -6.44
CA THR A 12 -3.77 -3.89 -6.09
C THR A 12 -2.47 -3.42 -6.77
N GLY A 13 -1.41 -4.26 -6.76
CA GLY A 13 -0.14 -3.94 -7.42
C GLY A 13 -0.29 -3.76 -8.92
N THR A 14 -1.12 -4.56 -9.58
CA THR A 14 -1.47 -4.39 -11.00
C THR A 14 -2.13 -3.03 -11.27
N CYS A 15 -3.10 -2.62 -10.44
CA CYS A 15 -3.72 -1.31 -10.56
C CYS A 15 -2.71 -0.17 -10.36
N LEU A 16 -1.84 -0.28 -9.35
CA LEU A 16 -0.77 0.69 -9.08
C LEU A 16 0.19 0.80 -10.26
N THR A 17 0.70 -0.33 -10.76
CA THR A 17 1.64 -0.36 -11.88
C THR A 17 1.03 0.27 -13.13
N SER A 18 -0.19 -0.13 -13.50
CA SER A 18 -0.87 0.40 -14.68
C SER A 18 -1.13 1.90 -14.58
N GLN A 19 -1.60 2.39 -13.44
CA GLN A 19 -1.88 3.81 -13.25
C GLN A 19 -0.60 4.65 -13.15
N ALA A 20 0.46 4.13 -12.52
CA ALA A 20 1.75 4.80 -12.45
C ALA A 20 2.34 5.00 -13.86
N LEU A 21 2.29 3.98 -14.71
CA LEU A 21 2.73 4.07 -16.11
C LEU A 21 1.90 5.08 -16.91
N ALA A 22 0.56 5.04 -16.74
CA ALA A 22 -0.35 5.98 -17.38
C ALA A 22 -0.12 7.44 -16.94
N ALA A 23 0.30 7.64 -15.68
CA ALA A 23 0.69 8.95 -15.13
C ALA A 23 2.11 9.40 -15.56
N GLY A 24 2.83 8.59 -16.34
CA GLY A 24 4.14 8.95 -16.87
C GLY A 24 5.32 8.61 -15.97
N HIS A 25 5.13 7.85 -14.89
CA HIS A 25 6.22 7.39 -14.04
C HIS A 25 7.04 6.28 -14.71
N GLU A 26 8.30 6.16 -14.34
CA GLU A 26 9.12 4.97 -14.58
C GLU A 26 8.85 3.97 -13.46
N VAL A 27 8.51 2.73 -13.81
CA VAL A 27 8.12 1.72 -12.82
C VAL A 27 9.04 0.52 -12.86
N THR A 28 9.63 0.18 -11.72
CA THR A 28 10.29 -1.10 -11.49
C THR A 28 9.32 -2.01 -10.73
N ALA A 29 8.78 -3.02 -11.41
CA ALA A 29 7.91 -4.03 -10.82
C ALA A 29 8.74 -5.19 -10.28
N VAL A 30 8.75 -5.38 -8.96
CA VAL A 30 9.42 -6.52 -8.33
C VAL A 30 8.45 -7.68 -8.23
N VAL A 31 8.79 -8.80 -8.85
CA VAL A 31 7.95 -9.99 -8.97
C VAL A 31 8.76 -11.27 -8.72
N ARG A 32 8.12 -12.32 -8.24
CA ARG A 32 8.73 -13.65 -8.14
C ARG A 32 8.65 -14.44 -9.44
N ASP A 33 7.60 -14.18 -10.21
CA ASP A 33 7.31 -14.82 -11.48
C ASP A 33 6.80 -13.77 -12.48
N PRO A 34 7.62 -13.36 -13.46
CA PRO A 34 7.25 -12.37 -14.46
C PRO A 34 6.02 -12.74 -15.29
N ALA A 35 5.78 -14.03 -15.55
CA ALA A 35 4.64 -14.50 -16.33
C ALA A 35 3.28 -14.17 -15.66
N ARG A 36 3.28 -13.84 -14.37
CA ARG A 36 2.09 -13.46 -13.60
C ARG A 36 1.84 -11.95 -13.57
N LEU A 37 2.70 -11.14 -14.18
CA LEU A 37 2.50 -9.70 -14.23
C LEU A 37 1.44 -9.38 -15.30
N ALA A 38 0.25 -9.03 -14.86
CA ALA A 38 -0.90 -8.74 -15.72
C ALA A 38 -0.93 -7.26 -16.16
N VAL A 39 0.23 -6.74 -16.58
CA VAL A 39 0.39 -5.37 -17.12
C VAL A 39 1.05 -5.51 -18.48
N PRO A 40 0.51 -4.87 -19.53
CA PRO A 40 1.13 -4.91 -20.87
C PRO A 40 2.56 -4.34 -20.85
N ASP A 41 3.37 -4.78 -21.79
CA ASP A 41 4.71 -4.23 -21.99
C ASP A 41 4.65 -2.72 -22.23
N HIS A 42 5.56 -2.01 -21.57
CA HIS A 42 5.61 -0.56 -21.64
C HIS A 42 7.06 -0.07 -21.58
N PRO A 43 7.49 0.92 -22.38
CA PRO A 43 8.88 1.39 -22.40
C PRO A 43 9.39 1.94 -21.06
N ARG A 44 8.50 2.33 -20.15
CA ARG A 44 8.82 2.79 -18.79
C ARG A 44 8.57 1.73 -17.72
N LEU A 45 8.30 0.48 -18.09
CA LEU A 45 8.17 -0.64 -17.18
C LEU A 45 9.44 -1.51 -17.23
N ARG A 46 10.09 -1.64 -16.08
CA ARG A 46 11.16 -2.62 -15.86
C ARG A 46 10.64 -3.69 -14.91
N THR A 47 10.77 -4.95 -15.27
CA THR A 47 10.46 -6.07 -14.40
C THR A 47 11.73 -6.65 -13.79
N VAL A 48 11.75 -6.83 -12.49
CA VAL A 48 12.86 -7.43 -11.74
C VAL A 48 12.35 -8.69 -11.03
N THR A 49 12.98 -9.82 -11.31
CA THR A 49 12.70 -11.06 -10.61
C THR A 49 13.50 -11.12 -9.32
N ALA A 50 12.81 -11.05 -8.16
CA ALA A 50 13.43 -11.07 -6.85
C ALA A 50 12.49 -11.63 -5.79
N ASP A 51 13.06 -12.19 -4.73
CA ASP A 51 12.30 -12.51 -3.52
C ASP A 51 12.18 -11.26 -2.66
N VAL A 52 10.95 -10.82 -2.43
CA VAL A 52 10.66 -9.65 -1.59
C VAL A 52 11.11 -9.84 -0.14
N MET A 53 11.25 -11.07 0.33
CA MET A 53 11.69 -11.38 1.70
C MET A 53 13.22 -11.33 1.86
N ASP A 54 13.98 -11.21 0.77
CA ASP A 54 15.43 -11.06 0.79
C ASP A 54 15.83 -9.61 0.45
N PRO A 55 16.31 -8.82 1.44
CA PRO A 55 16.70 -7.44 1.20
C PRO A 55 17.86 -7.28 0.21
N ALA A 56 18.74 -8.26 0.09
CA ALA A 56 19.83 -8.21 -0.87
C ALA A 56 19.32 -8.40 -2.31
N SER A 57 18.32 -9.28 -2.48
CA SER A 57 17.69 -9.54 -3.77
C SER A 57 16.91 -8.33 -4.31
N ILE A 58 16.27 -7.53 -3.45
CA ILE A 58 15.49 -6.37 -3.86
C ILE A 58 16.30 -5.05 -3.90
N ALA A 59 17.46 -4.98 -3.26
CA ALA A 59 18.26 -3.75 -3.20
C ALA A 59 18.52 -3.12 -4.57
N PRO A 60 18.87 -3.86 -5.65
CA PRO A 60 19.10 -3.28 -6.98
C PRO A 60 17.83 -2.68 -7.62
N ALA A 61 16.64 -3.09 -7.16
CA ALA A 61 15.36 -2.54 -7.61
C ALA A 61 14.94 -1.30 -6.80
N VAL A 62 15.46 -1.16 -5.59
CA VAL A 62 15.17 -0.04 -4.66
C VAL A 62 16.15 1.10 -4.87
N GLU A 63 17.38 0.80 -5.29
CA GLU A 63 18.43 1.80 -5.52
C GLU A 63 17.99 2.84 -6.57
N GLY A 64 18.12 4.11 -6.19
CA GLY A 64 17.74 5.24 -7.04
C GLY A 64 16.23 5.41 -7.27
N ALA A 65 15.38 4.69 -6.53
CA ALA A 65 13.94 4.92 -6.56
C ALA A 65 13.58 6.21 -5.80
N ASP A 66 12.71 7.03 -6.41
CA ASP A 66 12.12 8.20 -5.76
C ASP A 66 11.11 7.78 -4.68
N ALA A 67 10.45 6.65 -4.87
CA ALA A 67 9.55 6.05 -3.88
C ALA A 67 9.42 4.54 -4.06
N VAL A 68 9.26 3.84 -2.94
CA VAL A 68 9.03 2.39 -2.86
C VAL A 68 7.61 2.13 -2.34
N ILE A 69 6.85 1.32 -3.06
CA ILE A 69 5.46 1.00 -2.73
C ILE A 69 5.33 -0.50 -2.44
N ASN A 70 4.92 -0.84 -1.23
CA ASN A 70 4.64 -2.23 -0.86
C ASN A 70 3.15 -2.55 -0.95
N ALA A 71 2.78 -3.35 -1.94
CA ALA A 71 1.45 -3.90 -2.14
C ALA A 71 1.40 -5.43 -1.88
N VAL A 72 2.40 -5.96 -1.16
CA VAL A 72 2.43 -7.37 -0.74
C VAL A 72 1.40 -7.58 0.36
N GLY A 73 0.60 -8.63 0.22
CA GLY A 73 -0.41 -9.01 1.19
C GLY A 73 -0.60 -10.52 1.27
N PRO A 74 -1.25 -11.02 2.32
CA PRO A 74 -1.50 -12.44 2.52
C PRO A 74 -2.47 -12.97 1.44
N ARG A 75 -2.30 -14.26 1.08
CA ARG A 75 -3.18 -14.97 0.14
C ARG A 75 -4.36 -15.67 0.80
N GLY A 76 -4.48 -15.56 2.11
CA GLY A 76 -5.51 -16.20 2.91
C GLY A 76 -5.61 -15.60 4.30
N THR A 77 -6.35 -16.25 5.19
CA THR A 77 -6.59 -15.79 6.57
C THR A 77 -5.85 -16.61 7.63
N GLY A 78 -5.08 -17.62 7.22
CA GLY A 78 -4.25 -18.46 8.10
C GLY A 78 -3.07 -17.70 8.73
N PRO A 79 -2.24 -18.40 9.52
CA PRO A 79 -1.01 -17.82 10.07
C PRO A 79 -0.12 -17.23 8.97
N THR A 80 0.35 -16.00 9.19
CA THR A 80 1.14 -15.28 8.19
C THR A 80 2.05 -14.25 8.86
N THR A 81 3.20 -13.98 8.24
CA THR A 81 4.15 -12.92 8.56
C THR A 81 4.54 -12.13 7.30
N VAL A 82 3.82 -12.37 6.19
CA VAL A 82 4.21 -11.89 4.85
C VAL A 82 4.25 -10.36 4.77
N VAL A 83 3.37 -9.65 5.47
CA VAL A 83 3.35 -8.18 5.47
C VAL A 83 4.50 -7.65 6.32
N GLN A 84 4.73 -8.23 7.48
CA GLN A 84 5.83 -7.88 8.37
C GLN A 84 7.20 -8.17 7.71
N ASP A 85 7.39 -9.38 7.20
CA ASP A 85 8.68 -9.78 6.63
C ASP A 85 9.01 -8.97 5.37
N SER A 86 8.02 -8.69 4.51
CA SER A 86 8.22 -7.81 3.37
C SER A 86 8.57 -6.38 3.78
N ALA A 87 7.90 -5.83 4.79
CA ALA A 87 8.19 -4.49 5.29
C ALA A 87 9.62 -4.40 5.85
N ARG A 88 10.04 -5.38 6.67
CA ARG A 88 11.40 -5.47 7.22
C ARG A 88 12.46 -5.57 6.14
N SER A 89 12.24 -6.42 5.15
CA SER A 89 13.14 -6.58 4.01
C SER A 89 13.30 -5.27 3.23
N ILE A 90 12.18 -4.58 2.94
CA ILE A 90 12.18 -3.32 2.23
C ILE A 90 12.89 -2.22 3.04
N ILE A 91 12.60 -2.07 4.33
CA ILE A 91 13.29 -1.11 5.21
C ILE A 91 14.80 -1.35 5.15
N THR A 92 15.23 -2.61 5.32
CA THR A 92 16.66 -2.97 5.27
C THR A 92 17.30 -2.61 3.91
N ALA A 93 16.60 -2.85 2.80
CA ALA A 93 17.09 -2.52 1.46
C ALA A 93 17.15 -1.00 1.25
N MET A 94 16.14 -0.25 1.72
CA MET A 94 16.08 1.20 1.62
C MET A 94 17.17 1.87 2.46
N ASP A 95 17.44 1.39 3.66
CA ASP A 95 18.54 1.88 4.52
C ASP A 95 19.91 1.72 3.85
N LYS A 96 20.13 0.59 3.16
CA LYS A 96 21.37 0.32 2.43
C LYS A 96 21.55 1.16 1.18
N THR A 97 20.46 1.47 0.47
CA THR A 97 20.48 2.17 -0.83
C THR A 97 20.25 3.68 -0.71
N GLY A 98 19.88 4.17 0.47
CA GLY A 98 19.58 5.58 0.71
C GLY A 98 18.20 6.03 0.19
N ALA A 99 17.36 5.13 -0.32
CA ALA A 99 15.98 5.45 -0.68
C ALA A 99 15.17 5.77 0.58
N ARG A 100 14.34 6.82 0.55
CA ARG A 100 13.68 7.31 1.76
C ARG A 100 12.16 7.22 1.74
N ARG A 101 11.51 7.47 0.61
CA ARG A 101 10.05 7.53 0.49
C ARG A 101 9.45 6.14 0.42
N PHE A 102 8.72 5.73 1.46
CA PHE A 102 8.10 4.41 1.58
C PHE A 102 6.58 4.49 1.74
N LEU A 103 5.83 3.78 0.89
CA LEU A 103 4.38 3.70 0.93
C LEU A 103 3.93 2.25 1.17
N GLN A 104 3.25 2.02 2.28
CA GLN A 104 2.76 0.69 2.69
C GLN A 104 1.25 0.61 2.54
N ILE A 105 0.75 -0.46 1.90
CA ILE A 105 -0.67 -0.80 1.95
C ILE A 105 -0.91 -1.77 3.11
N SER A 106 -1.73 -1.33 4.05
CA SER A 106 -2.18 -2.06 5.23
C SER A 106 -3.70 -2.30 5.16
N GLY A 107 -4.42 -2.14 6.26
CA GLY A 107 -5.88 -2.27 6.30
C GLY A 107 -6.52 -1.51 7.46
N SER A 108 -7.72 -1.00 7.27
CA SER A 108 -8.46 -0.28 8.30
C SER A 108 -8.77 -1.12 9.55
N ILE A 109 -8.66 -2.45 9.42
CA ILE A 109 -8.90 -3.39 10.52
C ILE A 109 -7.93 -3.21 11.69
N VAL A 110 -6.72 -2.65 11.46
CA VAL A 110 -5.69 -2.46 12.50
C VAL A 110 -6.00 -1.32 13.46
N ALA A 111 -6.75 -0.30 13.05
CA ALA A 111 -7.02 0.90 13.84
C ALA A 111 -8.48 1.00 14.31
N ASP A 112 -8.71 1.77 15.37
CA ASP A 112 -10.04 1.97 15.96
C ASP A 112 -10.48 3.44 15.97
N GLN A 113 -9.56 4.39 15.77
CA GLN A 113 -9.88 5.81 15.79
C GLN A 113 -10.71 6.20 14.57
N GLY A 114 -11.77 7.01 14.78
CA GLY A 114 -12.66 7.48 13.72
C GLY A 114 -13.74 6.49 13.28
N GLU A 115 -13.83 5.32 13.90
CA GLU A 115 -14.86 4.31 13.60
C GLU A 115 -16.19 4.63 14.29
N SER A 116 -17.29 4.14 13.69
CA SER A 116 -18.55 4.11 14.37
C SER A 116 -18.52 3.18 15.60
N PRO A 117 -19.27 3.45 16.67
CA PRO A 117 -19.29 2.60 17.88
C PRO A 117 -19.55 1.12 17.57
N TYR A 118 -20.48 0.83 16.66
CA TYR A 118 -20.79 -0.53 16.22
C TYR A 118 -19.59 -1.26 15.61
N MET A 119 -18.87 -0.61 14.70
CA MET A 119 -17.66 -1.17 14.09
C MET A 119 -16.54 -1.37 15.11
N ARG A 120 -16.34 -0.39 15.99
CA ARG A 120 -15.28 -0.39 16.99
C ARG A 120 -15.48 -1.46 18.06
N TYR A 121 -16.69 -1.58 18.60
CA TYR A 121 -16.96 -2.41 19.80
C TYR A 121 -17.51 -3.79 19.47
N LEU A 122 -18.09 -4.00 18.29
CA LEU A 122 -18.70 -5.28 17.93
C LEU A 122 -18.02 -5.96 16.74
N VAL A 123 -18.02 -5.34 15.56
CA VAL A 123 -17.59 -6.00 14.32
C VAL A 123 -16.07 -6.28 14.31
N LYS A 124 -15.25 -5.25 14.54
CA LYS A 124 -13.80 -5.40 14.51
C LYS A 124 -13.23 -6.33 15.57
N PRO A 125 -13.65 -6.28 16.86
CA PRO A 125 -13.15 -7.22 17.85
C PRO A 125 -13.46 -8.69 17.50
N VAL A 126 -14.65 -8.96 16.96
CA VAL A 126 -15.00 -10.31 16.49
C VAL A 126 -14.11 -10.71 15.32
N ALA A 127 -14.01 -9.89 14.27
CA ALA A 127 -13.18 -10.19 13.10
C ALA A 127 -11.70 -10.39 13.45
N ARG A 128 -11.16 -9.56 14.36
CA ARG A 128 -9.77 -9.64 14.84
C ARG A 128 -9.48 -10.87 15.69
N ARG A 129 -10.48 -11.42 16.39
CA ARG A 129 -10.34 -12.61 17.23
C ARG A 129 -10.59 -13.90 16.45
N THR A 130 -11.25 -13.83 15.31
CA THR A 130 -11.66 -14.99 14.51
C THR A 130 -10.84 -15.08 13.22
N PHE A 131 -11.48 -14.83 12.08
CA PHE A 131 -10.92 -15.11 10.76
C PHE A 131 -9.83 -14.14 10.29
N LEU A 132 -9.73 -12.92 10.86
CA LEU A 132 -8.68 -11.96 10.52
C LEU A 132 -7.57 -11.85 11.58
N ARG A 133 -7.55 -12.71 12.60
CA ARG A 133 -6.60 -12.61 13.72
C ARG A 133 -5.14 -12.58 13.27
N HIS A 134 -4.78 -13.45 12.36
CA HIS A 134 -3.40 -13.59 11.88
C HIS A 134 -3.01 -12.42 10.97
N VAL A 135 -3.89 -12.06 10.03
CA VAL A 135 -3.68 -10.95 9.11
C VAL A 135 -3.57 -9.62 9.86
N CYS A 136 -4.46 -9.40 10.85
CA CYS A 136 -4.42 -8.18 11.66
C CYS A 136 -3.15 -8.09 12.53
N ALA A 137 -2.72 -9.21 13.12
CA ALA A 137 -1.49 -9.26 13.90
C ALA A 137 -0.24 -9.01 13.02
N ASP A 138 -0.20 -9.58 11.82
CA ASP A 138 0.86 -9.39 10.84
C ASP A 138 0.96 -7.92 10.40
N MET A 139 -0.16 -7.33 9.98
CA MET A 139 -0.22 -5.93 9.59
C MET A 139 0.21 -4.97 10.72
N ARG A 140 -0.21 -5.25 11.97
CA ARG A 140 0.20 -4.43 13.13
C ARG A 140 1.71 -4.45 13.32
N ARG A 141 2.32 -5.64 13.31
CA ARG A 141 3.78 -5.77 13.45
C ARG A 141 4.52 -5.05 12.32
N ALA A 142 4.02 -5.17 11.09
CA ALA A 142 4.58 -4.42 9.95
C ALA A 142 4.49 -2.90 10.17
N GLU A 143 3.33 -2.38 10.61
CA GLU A 143 3.18 -0.95 10.90
C GLU A 143 4.07 -0.48 12.06
N ASP A 144 4.29 -1.32 13.08
CA ASP A 144 5.18 -1.01 14.20
C ASP A 144 6.65 -0.87 13.72
N GLU A 145 7.12 -1.79 12.88
CA GLU A 145 8.46 -1.72 12.28
C GLU A 145 8.63 -0.51 11.36
N ILE A 146 7.64 -0.21 10.53
CA ILE A 146 7.67 0.95 9.64
C ILE A 146 7.74 2.25 10.46
N ARG A 147 6.95 2.37 11.53
CA ARG A 147 6.95 3.55 12.41
C ARG A 147 8.26 3.73 13.19
N ALA A 148 8.93 2.63 13.50
CA ALA A 148 10.23 2.66 14.17
C ALA A 148 11.38 3.01 13.22
N SER A 149 11.18 2.99 11.90
CA SER A 149 12.20 3.35 10.91
C SER A 149 12.32 4.86 10.72
N ASP A 150 13.47 5.29 10.21
CA ASP A 150 13.73 6.70 9.86
C ASP A 150 13.22 7.10 8.47
N LEU A 151 12.46 6.22 7.80
CA LEU A 151 11.93 6.45 6.46
C LEU A 151 10.84 7.54 6.44
N ASP A 152 10.66 8.13 5.28
CA ASP A 152 9.55 9.04 4.99
C ASP A 152 8.33 8.21 4.59
N TRP A 153 7.75 7.50 5.56
CA TRP A 153 6.71 6.54 5.33
C TRP A 153 5.30 7.15 5.24
N THR A 154 4.43 6.47 4.51
CA THR A 154 2.97 6.66 4.56
C THR A 154 2.30 5.29 4.56
N ILE A 155 1.38 5.06 5.48
CA ILE A 155 0.65 3.80 5.62
C ILE A 155 -0.81 4.02 5.20
N PHE A 156 -1.24 3.35 4.13
CA PHE A 156 -2.64 3.37 3.68
C PHE A 156 -3.43 2.29 4.39
N ARG A 157 -4.57 2.67 4.96
CA ARG A 157 -5.50 1.78 5.67
C ARG A 157 -6.84 1.69 4.94
N PRO A 158 -6.91 1.01 3.79
CA PRO A 158 -8.17 0.76 3.10
C PRO A 158 -9.07 -0.19 3.90
N PRO A 159 -10.41 -0.06 3.76
CA PRO A 159 -11.36 -1.07 4.20
C PRO A 159 -11.36 -2.27 3.24
N ALA A 160 -12.48 -2.98 3.10
CA ALA A 160 -12.59 -4.07 2.14
C ALA A 160 -12.35 -3.58 0.70
N LEU A 161 -11.40 -4.23 0.01
CA LEU A 161 -11.04 -3.89 -1.36
C LEU A 161 -11.96 -4.58 -2.37
N THR A 162 -12.50 -3.82 -3.31
CA THR A 162 -13.35 -4.34 -4.40
C THR A 162 -12.63 -4.32 -5.74
N GLY A 163 -13.11 -5.18 -6.68
CA GLY A 163 -12.61 -5.21 -8.07
C GLY A 163 -13.33 -4.24 -9.01
N LYS A 164 -14.17 -3.32 -8.49
CA LYS A 164 -14.89 -2.33 -9.32
C LYS A 164 -13.92 -1.38 -10.01
N ALA A 165 -14.31 -0.87 -11.18
CA ALA A 165 -13.58 0.21 -11.85
C ALA A 165 -13.54 1.47 -10.96
N ALA A 166 -12.57 2.33 -11.20
CA ALA A 166 -12.47 3.61 -10.49
C ALA A 166 -13.77 4.41 -10.64
N THR A 167 -14.27 4.95 -9.54
CA THR A 167 -15.55 5.67 -9.49
C THR A 167 -15.42 7.16 -9.89
N GLY A 168 -14.21 7.64 -10.23
CA GLY A 168 -13.98 9.02 -10.66
C GLY A 168 -12.65 9.23 -11.37
N LYS A 169 -12.52 10.34 -12.11
CA LYS A 169 -11.25 10.80 -12.65
C LYS A 169 -10.33 11.16 -11.49
N ALA A 170 -9.07 10.74 -11.56
CA ALA A 170 -8.03 11.17 -10.63
C ALA A 170 -8.03 12.71 -10.58
N ALA A 171 -8.43 13.28 -9.44
CA ALA A 171 -8.35 14.71 -9.25
C ALA A 171 -6.89 15.06 -8.93
N ASN A 172 -6.34 16.00 -9.68
CA ASN A 172 -5.00 16.54 -9.50
C ASN A 172 -4.76 16.97 -8.04
N GLY A 173 -3.89 16.28 -7.37
CA GLY A 173 -3.10 16.68 -6.22
C GLY A 173 -3.69 17.63 -5.20
N LYS A 174 -4.42 17.10 -4.21
CA LYS A 174 -4.47 17.64 -2.84
C LYS A 174 -5.08 16.57 -1.93
N ALA A 175 -4.24 15.86 -1.22
CA ALA A 175 -4.63 14.80 -0.28
C ALA A 175 -4.74 15.29 1.17
N ALA A 176 -5.20 16.51 1.38
CA ALA A 176 -5.53 16.99 2.72
C ALA A 176 -7.00 17.39 2.75
N ASN A 177 -7.85 16.59 3.40
CA ASN A 177 -9.28 16.85 3.61
C ASN A 177 -10.17 17.01 2.36
N GLY A 178 -9.77 16.50 1.20
CA GLY A 178 -10.48 16.62 -0.06
C GLY A 178 -10.60 15.30 -0.81
N LYS A 179 -11.61 15.22 -1.67
CA LYS A 179 -11.87 14.07 -2.54
C LYS A 179 -10.72 13.87 -3.53
N ALA A 180 -9.93 12.82 -3.36
CA ALA A 180 -9.13 12.27 -4.44
C ALA A 180 -10.06 11.40 -5.30
N GLY A 181 -10.50 11.86 -6.44
CA GLY A 181 -11.55 11.20 -7.20
C GLY A 181 -12.87 11.14 -6.43
N ALA A 182 -13.59 10.03 -6.45
CA ALA A 182 -14.80 9.80 -5.66
C ALA A 182 -14.53 9.29 -4.24
N CYS A 183 -13.26 9.24 -3.78
CA CYS A 183 -12.88 8.70 -2.49
C CYS A 183 -12.72 9.77 -1.41
N ARG A 184 -13.17 9.42 -0.20
CA ARG A 184 -12.91 10.17 1.02
C ARG A 184 -11.60 9.71 1.63
N THR A 185 -10.81 10.63 2.17
CA THR A 185 -9.58 10.31 2.90
C THR A 185 -9.59 10.95 4.29
N ALA A 186 -8.88 10.35 5.23
CA ALA A 186 -8.64 10.94 6.55
C ALA A 186 -7.23 10.57 7.02
N VAL A 187 -6.57 11.53 7.68
CA VAL A 187 -5.22 11.37 8.24
C VAL A 187 -5.35 10.89 9.68
N ASP A 188 -4.58 9.86 10.05
CA ASP A 188 -4.43 9.26 11.39
C ASP A 188 -5.74 8.79 12.06
N ARG A 189 -6.81 8.66 11.31
CA ARG A 189 -8.09 8.12 11.77
C ARG A 189 -8.81 7.38 10.65
N ASN A 190 -9.63 6.41 10.99
CA ASN A 190 -10.51 5.75 10.02
C ASN A 190 -11.69 6.65 9.61
N LEU A 191 -12.33 6.28 8.51
CA LEU A 191 -13.50 7.00 7.99
C LEU A 191 -14.78 6.36 8.52
N PRO A 192 -15.70 7.12 9.17
CA PRO A 192 -17.02 6.63 9.51
C PRO A 192 -17.75 6.18 8.25
N HIS A 193 -18.44 5.03 8.33
CA HIS A 193 -19.17 4.43 7.21
C HIS A 193 -18.32 4.13 5.96
N GLY A 194 -17.00 4.01 6.10
CA GLY A 194 -16.08 3.59 5.05
C GLY A 194 -15.93 2.08 5.02
N PHE A 195 -16.81 1.34 4.30
CA PHE A 195 -16.80 -0.12 4.29
C PHE A 195 -16.03 -0.72 3.13
N THR A 196 -15.94 0.00 2.02
CA THR A 196 -15.28 -0.48 0.80
C THR A 196 -14.51 0.63 0.09
N VAL A 197 -13.54 0.22 -0.73
CA VAL A 197 -12.89 1.08 -1.73
C VAL A 197 -12.49 0.22 -2.92
N SER A 198 -12.53 0.76 -4.13
CA SER A 198 -11.99 0.04 -5.28
C SER A 198 -10.47 0.04 -5.26
N ARG A 199 -9.85 -1.03 -5.79
CA ARG A 199 -8.38 -1.08 -5.92
C ARG A 199 -7.85 0.02 -6.83
N ALA A 200 -8.64 0.43 -7.82
CA ALA A 200 -8.28 1.51 -8.73
C ALA A 200 -8.28 2.87 -8.01
N ASP A 201 -9.27 3.14 -7.15
CA ASP A 201 -9.32 4.37 -6.36
C ASP A 201 -8.21 4.41 -5.29
N LEU A 202 -7.92 3.26 -4.65
CA LEU A 202 -6.78 3.15 -3.74
C LEU A 202 -5.47 3.46 -4.47
N ALA A 203 -5.26 2.88 -5.66
CA ALA A 203 -4.06 3.14 -6.46
C ALA A 203 -3.93 4.62 -6.81
N ALA A 204 -5.01 5.26 -7.26
CA ALA A 204 -5.02 6.70 -7.55
C ALA A 204 -4.67 7.56 -6.33
N CYS A 205 -5.20 7.20 -5.15
CA CYS A 205 -4.89 7.89 -3.89
C CYS A 205 -3.41 7.72 -3.50
N VAL A 206 -2.87 6.50 -3.60
CA VAL A 206 -1.44 6.23 -3.32
C VAL A 206 -0.56 7.08 -4.23
N LEU A 207 -0.83 7.11 -5.53
CA LEU A 207 -0.04 7.89 -6.48
C LEU A 207 -0.16 9.41 -6.25
N ALA A 208 -1.34 9.92 -5.92
CA ALA A 208 -1.54 11.33 -5.59
C ALA A 208 -0.76 11.78 -4.33
N THR A 209 -0.39 10.82 -3.46
CA THR A 209 0.29 11.08 -2.19
C THR A 209 1.82 10.99 -2.29
N LEU A 210 2.36 10.56 -3.44
CA LEU A 210 3.81 10.32 -3.61
C LEU A 210 4.66 11.54 -3.22
N ALA A 211 4.30 12.72 -3.69
CA ALA A 211 5.03 13.96 -3.50
C ALA A 211 4.41 14.88 -2.43
N ASP A 212 3.41 14.40 -1.66
CA ASP A 212 2.76 15.21 -0.63
C ASP A 212 3.55 15.14 0.69
N PRO A 213 4.22 16.21 1.11
CA PRO A 213 4.95 16.24 2.37
C PRO A 213 4.03 16.11 3.60
N ALA A 214 2.76 16.50 3.48
CA ALA A 214 1.79 16.37 4.57
C ALA A 214 1.35 14.91 4.82
N ALA A 215 1.69 14.00 3.92
CA ALA A 215 1.43 12.57 4.07
C ALA A 215 2.60 11.80 4.72
N VAL A 216 3.76 12.44 4.90
CA VAL A 216 4.95 11.81 5.46
C VAL A 216 4.77 11.55 6.95
N ARG A 217 5.05 10.31 7.37
CA ARG A 217 4.88 9.78 8.74
C ARG A 217 3.43 9.81 9.23
N HIS A 218 2.49 9.67 8.30
CA HIS A 218 1.06 9.59 8.61
C HIS A 218 0.40 8.32 8.08
N HIS A 219 -0.70 7.95 8.72
CA HIS A 219 -1.64 6.93 8.23
C HIS A 219 -2.74 7.62 7.42
N ILE A 220 -3.08 7.05 6.27
CA ILE A 220 -4.16 7.55 5.42
C ILE A 220 -5.24 6.49 5.31
N ALA A 221 -6.40 6.76 5.89
CA ALA A 221 -7.60 5.98 5.63
C ALA A 221 -8.25 6.47 4.34
N ILE A 222 -8.80 5.53 3.58
CA ILE A 222 -9.47 5.79 2.31
C ILE A 222 -10.75 4.97 2.21
N ALA A 223 -11.83 5.53 1.71
CA ALA A 223 -13.09 4.83 1.44
C ALA A 223 -13.88 5.52 0.33
N SER A 224 -14.71 4.74 -0.37
CA SER A 224 -15.71 5.23 -1.32
C SER A 224 -16.95 5.74 -0.61
#